data_1f52458cbaa8f517a4d0a83c7bd463b8
#
_entry.id   1f52458cbaa8f517a4d0a83c7bd463b8
#
_cell.length_a   1.000
_cell.length_b   1.000
_cell.length_c   1.000
_cell.angle_alpha   90.00
_cell.angle_beta   90.00
_cell.angle_gamma   90.00
#
_symmetry.space_group_name_H-M   'P 1'
#
loop_
_entity.id
_entity.type
_entity.pdbx_description
1 polymer ?
#
loop_
_entity_poly.entity_id
_entity_poly.type
_entity_poly.pdbx_seq_one_letter_code
_entity_poly.pdbx_strand_id
1 'polypeptide(L)'
;MRYLRGEGLIAYPATGVSLYTNGHDKFEALINDIDNAKRRVWIEYFIFANDSIGTLVMDHLVQAAQRGCDVRVVTDYYKDRERHYGMSRPEYADSLARLGVDFQMFDRYKVLWFNHVCRDHRKIVNIDDSIGYIGGLNIADYYIVGKPAFGGWRDTHARILGPAVEGLAKLFHNQYAASGGKQEYTFSRSITNNSTLHTPHSSLAEVVYFERIHNGGYKKQAETRNAIIAALDAAKDTISLVSPYLLPTHTVRQAIIRALDRGVHMEFLFSKVGDSPMLSYGNYHFAKRLLKHGAHIYLYKGKFHHSKIMMIDGQVSMVGSANLNSRSLKWDYEASSFIFSPEVTQELNQIFEQDKLQCDTFSIPYYKENFSLGFRRKGWWIDRFLTPIL
;
A
#
# COMPACT_ATOMS: atom_id res chain seq x y z
N MET A 1 5.63 -15.74 -12.24
CA MET A 1 6.84 -14.92 -12.45
C MET A 1 6.92 -14.28 -13.83
N ARG A 2 6.72 -15.01 -14.97
CA ARG A 2 6.70 -14.38 -16.32
C ARG A 2 5.66 -13.28 -16.45
N TYR A 3 4.48 -13.39 -15.84
CA TYR A 3 3.46 -12.33 -15.87
C TYR A 3 3.91 -11.06 -15.14
N LEU A 4 4.57 -11.19 -13.98
CA LEU A 4 5.05 -10.04 -13.21
C LEU A 4 6.23 -9.31 -13.88
N ARG A 5 6.85 -9.95 -14.90
CA ARG A 5 7.89 -9.40 -15.79
C ARG A 5 7.45 -9.41 -17.26
N GLY A 6 6.15 -9.53 -17.53
CA GLY A 6 5.59 -9.76 -18.87
C GLY A 6 5.67 -8.56 -19.81
N GLU A 7 5.30 -8.80 -21.07
CA GLU A 7 5.30 -7.78 -22.12
C GLU A 7 4.49 -6.53 -21.71
N GLY A 8 5.11 -5.36 -21.81
CA GLY A 8 4.53 -4.07 -21.50
C GLY A 8 4.65 -3.63 -20.04
N LEU A 9 5.23 -4.44 -19.15
CA LEU A 9 5.61 -4.05 -17.78
C LEU A 9 7.09 -3.67 -17.77
N ILE A 10 7.40 -2.58 -17.06
CA ILE A 10 8.78 -2.10 -16.91
C ILE A 10 9.30 -2.56 -15.56
N ALA A 11 10.38 -3.34 -15.56
CA ALA A 11 11.16 -3.62 -14.37
C ALA A 11 12.25 -2.54 -14.23
N TYR A 12 12.21 -1.83 -13.13
CA TYR A 12 13.15 -0.75 -12.85
C TYR A 12 14.22 -1.22 -11.88
N PRO A 13 15.52 -0.98 -12.15
CA PRO A 13 16.58 -1.33 -11.23
C PRO A 13 16.57 -0.39 -10.01
N ALA A 14 16.67 -0.96 -8.82
CA ALA A 14 16.84 -0.24 -7.56
C ALA A 14 18.26 -0.47 -7.03
N THR A 15 18.90 0.61 -6.57
CA THR A 15 20.24 0.54 -5.96
C THR A 15 20.21 0.33 -4.45
N GLY A 16 19.02 0.40 -3.84
CA GLY A 16 18.79 0.13 -2.43
C GLY A 16 17.31 0.08 -2.11
N VAL A 17 16.97 -0.72 -1.11
CA VAL A 17 15.63 -0.77 -0.52
C VAL A 17 15.80 -0.82 0.99
N SER A 18 15.11 0.07 1.72
CA SER A 18 15.04 0.05 3.18
C SER A 18 13.59 -0.12 3.61
N LEU A 19 13.36 -0.85 4.68
CA LEU A 19 12.01 -1.15 5.18
C LEU A 19 11.78 -0.46 6.53
N TYR A 20 10.68 0.24 6.65
CA TYR A 20 10.22 0.85 7.90
C TYR A 20 8.98 0.14 8.41
N THR A 21 8.99 -0.21 9.68
CA THR A 21 7.92 -0.97 10.32
C THR A 21 7.06 -0.15 11.28
N ASN A 22 7.41 1.11 11.47
CA ASN A 22 6.72 2.07 12.33
C ASN A 22 6.75 3.49 11.76
N GLY A 23 5.89 4.36 12.28
CA GLY A 23 5.78 5.73 11.79
C GLY A 23 6.97 6.61 12.19
N HIS A 24 7.53 6.43 13.38
CA HIS A 24 8.63 7.27 13.88
C HIS A 24 9.82 7.23 12.92
N ASP A 25 10.40 6.06 12.70
CA ASP A 25 11.60 5.89 11.87
C ASP A 25 11.33 6.30 10.40
N LYS A 26 10.12 6.00 9.89
CA LYS A 26 9.72 6.38 8.53
C LYS A 26 9.64 7.89 8.37
N PHE A 27 9.06 8.62 9.33
CA PHE A 27 8.93 10.07 9.20
C PHE A 27 10.26 10.80 9.45
N GLU A 28 11.09 10.31 10.35
CA GLU A 28 12.45 10.81 10.51
C GLU A 28 13.24 10.72 9.20
N ALA A 29 13.22 9.54 8.55
CA ALA A 29 13.88 9.35 7.26
C ALA A 29 13.27 10.24 6.16
N LEU A 30 11.94 10.34 6.09
CA LEU A 30 11.23 11.15 5.08
C LEU A 30 11.59 12.63 5.22
N ILE A 31 11.59 13.17 6.44
CA ILE A 31 11.92 14.57 6.73
C ILE A 31 13.37 14.84 6.33
N ASN A 32 14.30 13.97 6.73
CA ASN A 32 15.70 14.10 6.33
C ASN A 32 15.87 14.10 4.81
N ASP A 33 15.15 13.24 4.09
CA ASP A 33 15.22 13.21 2.61
C ASP A 33 14.61 14.47 1.98
N ILE A 34 13.52 15.03 2.54
CA ILE A 34 12.93 16.30 2.10
C ILE A 34 13.92 17.47 2.31
N ASP A 35 14.59 17.50 3.46
CA ASP A 35 15.56 18.57 3.78
C ASP A 35 16.77 18.56 2.84
N ASN A 36 17.15 17.39 2.38
CA ASN A 36 18.27 17.20 1.46
C ASN A 36 17.89 17.29 -0.02
N ALA A 37 16.59 17.43 -0.35
CA ALA A 37 16.11 17.56 -1.72
C ALA A 37 16.70 18.78 -2.43
N LYS A 38 17.08 18.60 -3.71
CA LYS A 38 17.73 19.63 -4.54
C LYS A 38 16.89 20.12 -5.71
N ARG A 39 15.92 19.30 -6.19
CA ARG A 39 15.17 19.60 -7.39
C ARG A 39 13.67 19.53 -7.19
N ARG A 40 13.18 18.46 -6.54
CA ARG A 40 11.74 18.21 -6.41
C ARG A 40 11.37 17.32 -5.23
N VAL A 41 10.19 17.58 -4.70
CA VAL A 41 9.53 16.72 -3.71
C VAL A 41 8.07 16.57 -4.11
N TRP A 42 7.66 15.37 -4.53
CA TRP A 42 6.29 15.05 -4.90
C TRP A 42 5.72 14.03 -3.93
N ILE A 43 4.57 14.34 -3.34
CA ILE A 43 3.95 13.57 -2.27
C ILE A 43 2.48 13.31 -2.59
N GLU A 44 2.07 12.06 -2.53
CA GLU A 44 0.69 11.62 -2.69
C GLU A 44 0.27 10.78 -1.48
N TYR A 45 -0.76 11.23 -0.76
CA TYR A 45 -1.27 10.53 0.41
C TYR A 45 -2.79 10.55 0.48
N PHE A 46 -3.37 9.39 0.86
CA PHE A 46 -4.80 9.27 1.16
C PHE A 46 -5.23 10.11 2.37
N ILE A 47 -4.40 10.15 3.41
CA ILE A 47 -4.59 11.00 4.59
C ILE A 47 -3.31 11.81 4.80
N PHE A 48 -3.48 13.12 4.79
CA PHE A 48 -2.48 14.08 5.22
C PHE A 48 -3.15 14.95 6.30
N ALA A 49 -3.00 14.53 7.56
CA ALA A 49 -3.72 15.12 8.67
C ALA A 49 -3.13 16.49 9.05
N ASN A 50 -3.97 17.36 9.56
CA ASN A 50 -3.57 18.63 10.15
C ASN A 50 -3.32 18.41 11.66
N ASP A 51 -2.32 17.60 11.99
CA ASP A 51 -1.86 17.25 13.32
C ASP A 51 -0.35 17.52 13.44
N SER A 52 0.30 17.05 14.51
CA SER A 52 1.69 17.39 14.77
C SER A 52 2.62 16.93 13.65
N ILE A 53 2.55 15.68 13.23
CA ILE A 53 3.42 15.16 12.16
C ILE A 53 3.03 15.72 10.79
N GLY A 54 1.74 15.93 10.53
CA GLY A 54 1.30 16.52 9.27
C GLY A 54 1.79 17.96 9.13
N THR A 55 1.67 18.77 10.17
CA THR A 55 2.19 20.14 10.20
C THR A 55 3.71 20.15 10.01
N LEU A 56 4.43 19.29 10.75
CA LEU A 56 5.89 19.18 10.64
C LEU A 56 6.33 18.83 9.20
N VAL A 57 5.72 17.81 8.58
CA VAL A 57 6.05 17.44 7.20
C VAL A 57 5.73 18.60 6.24
N MET A 58 4.60 19.30 6.42
CA MET A 58 4.24 20.44 5.57
C MET A 58 5.24 21.60 5.70
N ASP A 59 5.71 21.89 6.91
CA ASP A 59 6.71 22.94 7.14
C ASP A 59 8.02 22.63 6.39
N HIS A 60 8.47 21.37 6.38
CA HIS A 60 9.64 20.93 5.62
C HIS A 60 9.40 20.99 4.09
N LEU A 61 8.18 20.71 3.62
CA LEU A 61 7.79 20.89 2.21
C LEU A 61 7.84 22.36 1.79
N VAL A 62 7.33 23.25 2.61
CA VAL A 62 7.42 24.71 2.39
C VAL A 62 8.88 25.17 2.35
N GLN A 63 9.72 24.72 3.28
CA GLN A 63 11.15 25.02 3.27
C GLN A 63 11.82 24.46 2.00
N ALA A 64 11.47 23.27 1.53
CA ALA A 64 11.97 22.74 0.27
C ALA A 64 11.56 23.61 -0.93
N ALA A 65 10.32 24.11 -0.98
CA ALA A 65 9.85 25.05 -2.01
C ALA A 65 10.63 26.38 -1.94
N GLN A 66 10.86 26.91 -0.75
CA GLN A 66 11.67 28.13 -0.55
C GLN A 66 13.15 27.95 -0.98
N ARG A 67 13.68 26.72 -0.93
CA ARG A 67 15.00 26.39 -1.51
C ARG A 67 14.98 26.27 -3.04
N GLY A 68 13.80 26.39 -3.69
CA GLY A 68 13.64 26.30 -5.13
C GLY A 68 13.29 24.90 -5.66
N CYS A 69 12.94 23.96 -4.80
CA CYS A 69 12.44 22.65 -5.25
C CYS A 69 11.03 22.77 -5.85
N ASP A 70 10.75 21.97 -6.88
CA ASP A 70 9.39 21.74 -7.39
C ASP A 70 8.63 20.84 -6.39
N VAL A 71 7.78 21.44 -5.56
CA VAL A 71 7.04 20.75 -4.50
C VAL A 71 5.59 20.58 -4.92
N ARG A 72 5.15 19.33 -5.06
CA ARG A 72 3.77 18.97 -5.43
C ARG A 72 3.18 18.01 -4.42
N VAL A 73 1.95 18.27 -4.02
CA VAL A 73 1.21 17.44 -3.07
C VAL A 73 -0.13 17.04 -3.67
N VAL A 74 -0.49 15.77 -3.56
CA VAL A 74 -1.83 15.26 -3.89
C VAL A 74 -2.42 14.58 -2.67
N THR A 75 -3.66 14.92 -2.31
CA THR A 75 -4.40 14.28 -1.23
C THR A 75 -5.82 13.91 -1.66
N ASP A 76 -6.44 12.94 -0.98
CA ASP A 76 -7.84 12.60 -1.19
C ASP A 76 -8.76 13.58 -0.47
N TYR A 77 -9.50 14.39 -1.23
CA TYR A 77 -10.34 15.45 -0.68
C TYR A 77 -11.43 14.95 0.26
N TYR A 78 -12.09 13.84 -0.09
CA TYR A 78 -13.23 13.36 0.67
C TYR A 78 -12.82 12.85 2.05
N LYS A 79 -11.71 12.10 2.13
CA LYS A 79 -11.28 11.51 3.40
C LYS A 79 -10.74 12.54 4.36
N ASP A 80 -10.01 13.50 3.88
CA ASP A 80 -9.50 14.60 4.68
C ASP A 80 -10.61 15.51 5.21
N ARG A 81 -11.66 15.76 4.39
CA ARG A 81 -12.80 16.58 4.79
C ARG A 81 -13.69 15.91 5.85
N GLU A 82 -13.89 14.59 5.74
CA GLU A 82 -14.82 13.83 6.58
C GLU A 82 -14.51 13.95 8.09
N ARG A 83 -13.26 14.23 8.44
CA ARG A 83 -12.80 14.26 9.83
C ARG A 83 -12.44 15.65 10.35
N HIS A 84 -12.58 16.70 9.58
CA HIS A 84 -12.12 18.07 9.90
C HIS A 84 -10.62 18.17 10.28
N TYR A 85 -9.83 17.10 10.06
CA TYR A 85 -8.42 17.01 10.45
C TYR A 85 -7.46 17.06 9.27
N GLY A 86 -7.97 17.05 8.02
CA GLY A 86 -7.11 17.01 6.85
C GLY A 86 -6.64 18.37 6.39
N MET A 87 -5.51 18.38 5.69
CA MET A 87 -5.00 19.57 5.00
C MET A 87 -5.75 19.89 3.71
N SER A 88 -6.65 19.01 3.24
CA SER A 88 -7.44 19.18 2.00
C SER A 88 -8.53 20.24 2.14
N ARG A 89 -8.13 21.47 2.44
CA ARG A 89 -9.01 22.64 2.48
C ARG A 89 -8.63 23.61 1.38
N PRO A 90 -9.61 24.16 0.62
CA PRO A 90 -9.34 25.14 -0.42
C PRO A 90 -8.48 26.32 0.05
N GLU A 91 -8.77 26.81 1.26
CA GLU A 91 -8.06 27.94 1.87
C GLU A 91 -6.58 27.60 2.14
N TYR A 92 -6.27 26.35 2.49
CA TYR A 92 -4.90 25.88 2.64
C TYR A 92 -4.20 25.76 1.30
N ALA A 93 -4.85 25.22 0.27
CA ALA A 93 -4.26 25.10 -1.06
C ALA A 93 -3.81 26.45 -1.61
N ASP A 94 -4.66 27.48 -1.49
CA ASP A 94 -4.33 28.84 -1.92
C ASP A 94 -3.18 29.46 -1.11
N SER A 95 -3.13 29.16 0.17
CA SER A 95 -2.04 29.61 1.06
C SER A 95 -0.72 28.91 0.74
N LEU A 96 -0.76 27.61 0.53
CA LEU A 96 0.42 26.79 0.19
C LEU A 96 0.96 27.14 -1.20
N ALA A 97 0.08 27.46 -2.18
CA ALA A 97 0.49 27.93 -3.49
C ALA A 97 1.32 29.23 -3.41
N ARG A 98 0.93 30.17 -2.51
CA ARG A 98 1.73 31.40 -2.27
C ARG A 98 3.09 31.10 -1.63
N LEU A 99 3.25 29.97 -0.97
CA LEU A 99 4.51 29.50 -0.38
C LEU A 99 5.31 28.60 -1.33
N GLY A 100 4.83 28.40 -2.58
CA GLY A 100 5.51 27.63 -3.60
C GLY A 100 5.19 26.12 -3.59
N VAL A 101 4.19 25.67 -2.81
CA VAL A 101 3.73 24.29 -2.78
C VAL A 101 2.49 24.13 -3.66
N ASP A 102 2.57 23.36 -4.75
CA ASP A 102 1.42 23.04 -5.60
C ASP A 102 0.61 21.90 -4.97
N PHE A 103 -0.51 22.26 -4.33
CA PHE A 103 -1.36 21.36 -3.58
C PHE A 103 -2.63 21.04 -4.35
N GLN A 104 -2.78 19.80 -4.80
CA GLN A 104 -3.94 19.30 -5.53
C GLN A 104 -4.79 18.38 -4.65
N MET A 105 -6.11 18.39 -4.90
CA MET A 105 -7.06 17.54 -4.18
C MET A 105 -7.76 16.62 -5.16
N PHE A 106 -7.53 15.33 -5.00
CA PHE A 106 -8.22 14.32 -5.78
C PHE A 106 -9.73 14.36 -5.51
N ASP A 107 -10.52 14.38 -6.57
CA ASP A 107 -11.99 14.29 -6.56
C ASP A 107 -12.72 15.44 -5.83
N ARG A 108 -12.11 16.64 -5.75
CA ARG A 108 -12.66 17.84 -5.09
C ARG A 108 -14.06 18.24 -5.59
N TYR A 109 -14.33 18.04 -6.87
CA TYR A 109 -15.54 18.56 -7.54
C TYR A 109 -16.59 17.50 -7.86
N LYS A 110 -16.35 16.24 -7.60
CA LYS A 110 -17.27 15.14 -7.93
C LYS A 110 -18.11 14.74 -6.73
N VAL A 111 -19.30 15.30 -6.59
CA VAL A 111 -20.21 15.08 -5.44
C VAL A 111 -21.27 14.00 -5.74
N LEU A 112 -21.10 13.17 -6.75
CA LEU A 112 -22.07 12.13 -7.06
C LEU A 112 -21.87 10.90 -6.14
N TRP A 113 -22.96 10.27 -5.72
CA TRP A 113 -23.02 9.17 -4.74
C TRP A 113 -22.03 8.02 -5.00
N PHE A 114 -21.76 7.70 -6.27
CA PHE A 114 -20.78 6.67 -6.64
C PHE A 114 -19.32 7.07 -6.38
N ASN A 115 -19.01 8.34 -6.20
CA ASN A 115 -17.64 8.82 -5.97
C ASN A 115 -17.15 8.58 -4.54
N HIS A 116 -18.05 8.29 -3.59
CA HIS A 116 -17.67 7.93 -2.23
C HIS A 116 -16.97 6.57 -2.13
N VAL A 117 -17.04 5.76 -3.17
CA VAL A 117 -16.51 4.40 -3.19
C VAL A 117 -15.10 4.34 -3.76
N CYS A 118 -14.74 5.24 -4.69
CA CYS A 118 -13.45 5.20 -5.39
C CYS A 118 -12.54 6.29 -4.83
N ARG A 119 -11.68 5.93 -3.88
CA ARG A 119 -10.77 6.86 -3.22
C ARG A 119 -9.34 6.68 -3.69
N ASP A 120 -8.56 7.74 -3.61
CA ASP A 120 -7.12 7.67 -3.83
C ASP A 120 -6.43 7.18 -2.57
N HIS A 121 -6.23 5.87 -2.51
CA HIS A 121 -5.65 5.22 -1.33
C HIS A 121 -4.13 5.03 -1.43
N ARG A 122 -3.46 5.63 -2.40
CA ARG A 122 -2.01 5.54 -2.58
C ARG A 122 -1.24 6.33 -1.54
N LYS A 123 0.00 5.95 -1.30
CA LYS A 123 0.98 6.62 -0.45
C LYS A 123 2.31 6.52 -1.15
N ILE A 124 2.62 7.57 -1.91
CA ILE A 124 3.80 7.63 -2.78
C ILE A 124 4.58 8.91 -2.49
N VAL A 125 5.90 8.80 -2.47
CA VAL A 125 6.80 9.95 -2.47
C VAL A 125 7.83 9.77 -3.56
N ASN A 126 8.17 10.85 -4.25
CA ASN A 126 9.29 10.97 -5.16
C ASN A 126 10.13 12.20 -4.78
N ILE A 127 11.40 11.97 -4.46
CA ILE A 127 12.38 13.02 -4.17
C ILE A 127 13.51 12.89 -5.17
N ASP A 128 13.72 13.96 -5.95
CA ASP A 128 14.81 14.12 -6.92
C ASP A 128 14.92 12.99 -7.96
N ASP A 129 13.85 12.21 -8.19
CA ASP A 129 13.80 11.02 -9.04
C ASP A 129 14.81 9.92 -8.65
N SER A 130 15.29 9.96 -7.43
CA SER A 130 16.33 9.06 -6.91
C SER A 130 15.97 8.41 -5.58
N ILE A 131 15.04 9.01 -4.82
CA ILE A 131 14.53 8.49 -3.54
C ILE A 131 13.01 8.41 -3.65
N GLY A 132 12.45 7.24 -3.41
CA GLY A 132 11.02 7.01 -3.45
C GLY A 132 10.50 6.28 -2.23
N TYR A 133 9.24 6.52 -1.86
CA TYR A 133 8.57 5.81 -0.79
C TYR A 133 7.26 5.22 -1.28
N ILE A 134 6.94 4.00 -0.83
CA ILE A 134 5.66 3.32 -1.09
C ILE A 134 5.31 2.38 0.07
N GLY A 135 4.05 2.36 0.48
CA GLY A 135 3.61 1.45 1.56
C GLY A 135 2.25 1.79 2.16
N GLY A 136 2.03 1.39 3.41
CA GLY A 136 0.75 1.51 4.09
C GLY A 136 0.58 2.76 4.98
N LEU A 137 1.68 3.38 5.45
CA LEU A 137 1.66 4.52 6.37
C LEU A 137 1.14 5.80 5.70
N ASN A 138 0.09 6.41 6.25
CA ASN A 138 -0.30 7.79 5.90
C ASN A 138 0.44 8.81 6.78
N ILE A 139 0.21 10.10 6.55
CA ILE A 139 0.75 11.20 7.37
C ILE A 139 -0.31 11.58 8.41
N ALA A 140 -0.19 11.03 9.61
CA ALA A 140 -1.00 11.38 10.79
C ALA A 140 -0.34 10.86 12.07
N ASP A 141 -0.52 11.57 13.18
CA ASP A 141 0.08 11.26 14.48
C ASP A 141 -0.20 9.83 14.95
N TYR A 142 -1.38 9.28 14.66
CA TYR A 142 -1.73 7.94 15.11
C TYR A 142 -0.93 6.81 14.44
N TYR A 143 -0.21 7.07 13.35
CA TYR A 143 0.76 6.12 12.80
C TYR A 143 2.04 6.03 13.63
N ILE A 144 2.27 7.01 14.52
CA ILE A 144 3.39 7.05 15.46
C ILE A 144 2.95 6.57 16.84
N VAL A 145 1.93 7.21 17.40
CA VAL A 145 1.51 6.98 18.80
C VAL A 145 0.37 5.97 18.96
N GLY A 146 -0.25 5.53 17.85
CA GLY A 146 -1.41 4.64 17.87
C GLY A 146 -2.73 5.36 18.12
N LYS A 147 -3.78 4.57 18.37
CA LYS A 147 -5.12 5.06 18.74
C LYS A 147 -5.60 4.37 20.01
N PRO A 148 -6.34 5.06 20.89
CA PRO A 148 -6.85 4.47 22.14
C PRO A 148 -7.63 3.15 21.93
N ALA A 149 -8.37 3.04 20.80
CA ALA A 149 -9.16 1.85 20.50
C ALA A 149 -8.33 0.62 20.09
N PHE A 150 -7.08 0.81 19.64
CA PHE A 150 -6.24 -0.27 19.06
C PHE A 150 -4.88 -0.42 19.74
N GLY A 151 -4.53 0.49 20.65
CA GLY A 151 -3.15 0.62 21.14
C GLY A 151 -2.23 1.22 20.06
N GLY A 152 -1.05 0.63 19.89
CA GLY A 152 -0.10 1.10 18.88
C GLY A 152 -0.54 0.80 17.44
N TRP A 153 0.22 1.34 16.49
CA TRP A 153 0.06 1.10 15.06
C TRP A 153 1.29 0.39 14.51
N ARG A 154 1.09 -0.64 13.70
CA ARG A 154 2.13 -1.40 13.00
C ARG A 154 1.83 -1.39 11.52
N ASP A 155 2.73 -0.87 10.71
CA ASP A 155 2.57 -0.84 9.25
C ASP A 155 3.93 -1.07 8.58
N THR A 156 3.96 -1.24 7.26
CA THR A 156 5.21 -1.39 6.50
C THR A 156 5.28 -0.38 5.37
N HIS A 157 6.45 0.24 5.21
CA HIS A 157 6.75 1.19 4.16
C HIS A 157 8.15 0.92 3.60
N ALA A 158 8.28 0.93 2.28
CA ALA A 158 9.56 0.79 1.61
C ALA A 158 10.09 2.15 1.17
N ARG A 159 11.37 2.42 1.40
CA ARG A 159 12.17 3.49 0.79
C ARG A 159 13.04 2.85 -0.29
N ILE A 160 12.89 3.31 -1.52
CA ILE A 160 13.52 2.75 -2.71
C ILE A 160 14.48 3.79 -3.29
N LEU A 161 15.67 3.34 -3.66
CA LEU A 161 16.71 4.20 -4.22
C LEU A 161 17.01 3.87 -5.68
N GLY A 162 17.40 4.88 -6.43
CA GLY A 162 17.91 4.74 -7.78
C GLY A 162 16.84 4.80 -8.87
N PRO A 163 17.10 4.27 -10.07
CA PRO A 163 16.22 4.41 -11.24
C PRO A 163 14.79 3.88 -11.06
N ALA A 164 14.57 2.98 -10.08
CA ALA A 164 13.24 2.47 -9.77
C ALA A 164 12.25 3.59 -9.35
N VAL A 165 12.75 4.73 -8.89
CA VAL A 165 11.93 5.87 -8.48
C VAL A 165 11.19 6.52 -9.64
N GLU A 166 11.68 6.37 -10.88
CA GLU A 166 10.97 6.82 -12.10
C GLU A 166 9.57 6.19 -12.22
N GLY A 167 9.42 4.93 -11.82
CA GLY A 167 8.11 4.28 -11.79
C GLY A 167 7.13 4.97 -10.84
N LEU A 168 7.59 5.34 -9.65
CA LEU A 168 6.77 6.10 -8.67
C LEU A 168 6.46 7.50 -9.16
N ALA A 169 7.43 8.17 -9.79
CA ALA A 169 7.22 9.49 -10.39
C ALA A 169 6.13 9.46 -11.49
N LYS A 170 6.09 8.40 -12.31
CA LYS A 170 5.04 8.19 -13.32
C LYS A 170 3.66 7.99 -12.68
N LEU A 171 3.57 7.17 -11.64
CA LEU A 171 2.31 6.95 -10.92
C LEU A 171 1.80 8.26 -10.32
N PHE A 172 2.67 8.99 -9.61
CA PHE A 172 2.34 10.30 -9.04
C PHE A 172 1.87 11.29 -10.10
N HIS A 173 2.63 11.44 -11.19
CA HIS A 173 2.33 12.43 -12.23
C HIS A 173 0.96 12.18 -12.89
N ASN A 174 0.61 10.93 -13.15
CA ASN A 174 -0.70 10.56 -13.68
C ASN A 174 -1.83 11.01 -12.76
N GLN A 175 -1.67 10.83 -11.45
CA GLN A 175 -2.66 11.23 -10.47
C GLN A 175 -2.69 12.75 -10.26
N TYR A 176 -1.54 13.39 -10.22
CA TYR A 176 -1.42 14.83 -10.13
C TYR A 176 -2.16 15.53 -11.30
N ALA A 177 -1.94 15.05 -12.53
CA ALA A 177 -2.66 15.56 -13.71
C ALA A 177 -4.19 15.29 -13.61
N ALA A 178 -4.58 14.09 -13.16
CA ALA A 178 -6.00 13.76 -12.95
C ALA A 178 -6.66 14.59 -11.85
N SER A 179 -5.88 15.13 -10.92
CA SER A 179 -6.34 16.01 -9.82
C SER A 179 -6.36 17.51 -10.20
N GLY A 180 -5.99 17.86 -11.43
CA GLY A 180 -6.01 19.24 -11.92
C GLY A 180 -4.63 19.91 -11.99
N GLY A 181 -3.57 19.20 -11.68
CA GLY A 181 -2.20 19.68 -11.86
C GLY A 181 -1.88 19.95 -13.33
N LYS A 182 -1.20 21.05 -13.62
CA LYS A 182 -1.01 21.54 -15.00
C LYS A 182 0.43 21.48 -15.49
N GLN A 183 1.37 21.20 -14.61
CA GLN A 183 2.78 21.21 -15.00
C GLN A 183 3.13 19.92 -15.72
N GLU A 184 3.71 20.05 -16.90
CA GLU A 184 4.24 18.93 -17.66
C GLU A 184 5.52 18.39 -16.98
N TYR A 185 5.76 17.11 -17.19
CA TYR A 185 6.97 16.45 -16.74
C TYR A 185 7.52 15.55 -17.85
N THR A 186 8.79 15.72 -18.15
CA THR A 186 9.49 14.87 -19.11
C THR A 186 10.24 13.79 -18.37
N PHE A 187 9.83 12.55 -18.54
CA PHE A 187 10.55 11.39 -18.00
C PHE A 187 11.83 11.15 -18.81
N SER A 188 12.95 10.90 -18.13
CA SER A 188 14.19 10.54 -18.81
C SER A 188 13.97 9.25 -19.61
N ARG A 189 14.37 9.25 -20.87
CA ARG A 189 14.18 8.13 -21.81
C ARG A 189 15.09 6.92 -21.54
N SER A 190 15.74 6.81 -20.43
CA SER A 190 16.83 5.86 -20.21
C SER A 190 16.45 4.38 -20.04
N ILE A 191 15.14 4.06 -20.01
CA ILE A 191 14.71 2.67 -19.92
C ILE A 191 13.83 2.35 -21.13
N THR A 192 14.46 1.97 -22.26
CA THR A 192 13.77 1.40 -23.40
C THR A 192 13.30 -0.02 -23.09
N ASN A 193 12.14 -0.43 -23.66
CA ASN A 193 11.54 -1.76 -23.52
C ASN A 193 12.42 -2.95 -23.99
N ASN A 194 13.67 -2.71 -24.36
CA ASN A 194 14.61 -3.71 -24.86
C ASN A 194 15.69 -4.09 -23.85
N SER A 195 15.46 -3.86 -22.57
CA SER A 195 16.45 -4.23 -21.58
C SER A 195 16.31 -5.69 -21.15
N THR A 196 16.84 -6.61 -21.95
CA THR A 196 17.75 -7.62 -21.43
C THR A 196 18.94 -6.89 -20.79
N LEU A 197 18.71 -6.04 -19.82
CA LEU A 197 19.75 -5.41 -19.03
C LEU A 197 20.20 -6.40 -17.94
N HIS A 198 20.94 -7.42 -18.35
CA HIS A 198 22.06 -7.88 -17.56
C HIS A 198 23.12 -6.76 -17.57
N THR A 199 22.93 -5.71 -16.81
CA THR A 199 24.07 -4.92 -16.34
C THR A 199 24.64 -5.70 -15.16
N PRO A 200 25.80 -6.33 -15.31
CA PRO A 200 26.42 -7.04 -14.20
C PRO A 200 27.08 -5.97 -13.33
N HIS A 201 26.51 -5.54 -12.32
CA HIS A 201 27.06 -4.76 -11.19
C HIS A 201 26.10 -3.68 -10.73
N SER A 202 25.59 -3.87 -9.54
CA SER A 202 25.07 -2.92 -8.56
C SER A 202 23.56 -2.70 -8.40
N SER A 203 22.65 -3.37 -9.07
CA SER A 203 21.24 -3.31 -8.63
C SER A 203 20.97 -4.35 -7.55
N LEU A 204 20.61 -3.90 -6.35
CA LEU A 204 20.22 -4.79 -5.24
C LEU A 204 18.83 -5.41 -5.48
N ALA A 205 18.01 -4.81 -6.34
CA ALA A 205 16.65 -5.27 -6.63
C ALA A 205 16.18 -4.81 -8.01
N GLU A 206 15.21 -5.53 -8.57
CA GLU A 206 14.35 -5.03 -9.64
C GLU A 206 12.95 -4.76 -9.07
N VAL A 207 12.34 -3.66 -9.46
CA VAL A 207 11.01 -3.26 -8.97
C VAL A 207 10.04 -3.09 -10.14
N VAL A 208 8.89 -3.74 -10.02
CA VAL A 208 7.78 -3.56 -10.96
C VAL A 208 6.61 -2.98 -10.18
N TYR A 209 6.01 -1.91 -10.71
CA TYR A 209 4.88 -1.26 -10.07
C TYR A 209 3.57 -1.67 -10.72
N PHE A 210 2.58 -1.91 -9.89
CA PHE A 210 1.21 -2.18 -10.28
C PHE A 210 0.28 -1.16 -9.65
N GLU A 211 -0.67 -0.68 -10.42
CA GLU A 211 -1.66 0.29 -9.96
C GLU A 211 -3.08 -0.24 -10.16
N ARG A 212 -4.01 0.29 -9.39
CA ARG A 212 -5.44 0.17 -9.62
C ARG A 212 -5.98 1.55 -9.95
N ILE A 213 -6.54 1.74 -11.14
CA ILE A 213 -7.17 2.98 -11.62
C ILE A 213 -8.65 2.73 -11.87
N HIS A 214 -9.50 3.64 -11.43
CA HIS A 214 -10.93 3.62 -11.73
C HIS A 214 -11.23 4.50 -12.95
N ASN A 215 -12.02 3.97 -13.88
CA ASN A 215 -12.49 4.66 -15.09
C ASN A 215 -11.43 5.06 -16.14
N GLY A 216 -11.12 4.15 -17.02
CA GLY A 216 -10.83 4.55 -18.40
C GLY A 216 -9.42 4.40 -18.88
N GLY A 217 -8.76 3.45 -18.52
CA GLY A 217 -7.49 3.15 -19.17
C GLY A 217 -6.92 1.84 -18.70
N TYR A 218 -7.73 0.78 -18.76
CA TYR A 218 -7.27 -0.56 -18.44
C TYR A 218 -6.09 -0.96 -19.33
N LYS A 219 -4.90 -0.67 -18.88
CA LYS A 219 -3.82 -1.62 -19.13
C LYS A 219 -4.07 -2.78 -18.17
N LYS A 220 -4.89 -3.74 -18.59
CA LYS A 220 -5.23 -4.95 -17.80
C LYS A 220 -4.01 -5.66 -17.21
N GLN A 221 -2.84 -5.41 -17.78
CA GLN A 221 -1.56 -5.99 -17.41
C GLN A 221 -0.93 -5.35 -16.15
N ALA A 222 -1.22 -4.09 -15.86
CA ALA A 222 -0.65 -3.39 -14.71
C ALA A 222 -1.58 -3.32 -13.49
N GLU A 223 -2.65 -4.12 -13.46
CA GLU A 223 -3.60 -4.10 -12.37
C GLU A 223 -3.09 -4.90 -11.16
N THR A 224 -3.03 -4.27 -9.98
CA THR A 224 -2.57 -4.87 -8.71
C THR A 224 -3.26 -6.22 -8.41
N ARG A 225 -4.58 -6.33 -8.64
CA ARG A 225 -5.32 -7.58 -8.44
C ARG A 225 -4.80 -8.71 -9.33
N ASN A 226 -4.52 -8.43 -10.59
CA ASN A 226 -4.01 -9.42 -11.55
C ASN A 226 -2.58 -9.82 -11.20
N ALA A 227 -1.76 -8.87 -10.71
CA ALA A 227 -0.43 -9.16 -10.23
C ALA A 227 -0.45 -10.10 -9.00
N ILE A 228 -1.35 -9.84 -8.04
CA ILE A 228 -1.55 -10.72 -6.88
C ILE A 228 -1.97 -12.13 -7.33
N ILE A 229 -2.93 -12.25 -8.27
CA ILE A 229 -3.36 -13.56 -8.80
C ILE A 229 -2.18 -14.28 -9.47
N ALA A 230 -1.44 -13.58 -10.31
CA ALA A 230 -0.29 -14.16 -11.00
C ALA A 230 0.81 -14.63 -10.03
N ALA A 231 1.04 -13.86 -8.95
CA ALA A 231 1.98 -14.21 -7.90
C ALA A 231 1.54 -15.49 -7.15
N LEU A 232 0.26 -15.54 -6.75
CA LEU A 232 -0.35 -16.72 -6.10
C LEU A 232 -0.30 -17.97 -6.99
N ASP A 233 -0.61 -17.82 -8.28
CA ASP A 233 -0.59 -18.93 -9.24
C ASP A 233 0.84 -19.39 -9.60
N ALA A 234 1.84 -18.51 -9.49
CA ALA A 234 3.24 -18.81 -9.78
C ALA A 234 4.03 -19.38 -8.60
N ALA A 235 3.55 -19.18 -7.37
CA ALA A 235 4.20 -19.66 -6.16
C ALA A 235 4.31 -21.19 -6.14
N LYS A 236 5.47 -21.68 -5.64
CA LYS A 236 5.82 -23.11 -5.60
C LYS A 236 5.88 -23.65 -4.17
N ASP A 237 6.51 -22.87 -3.28
CA ASP A 237 6.89 -23.36 -1.96
C ASP A 237 6.16 -22.62 -0.84
N THR A 238 6.29 -21.29 -0.76
CA THR A 238 5.81 -20.52 0.39
C THR A 238 5.19 -19.19 0.00
N ILE A 239 4.15 -18.80 0.72
CA ILE A 239 3.59 -17.44 0.69
C ILE A 239 3.31 -17.00 2.12
N SER A 240 3.92 -15.90 2.56
CA SER A 240 3.54 -15.17 3.78
C SER A 240 2.83 -13.89 3.39
N LEU A 241 1.65 -13.63 3.98
CA LEU A 241 0.79 -12.52 3.61
C LEU A 241 0.30 -11.78 4.85
N VAL A 242 0.49 -10.46 4.86
CA VAL A 242 -0.05 -9.56 5.89
C VAL A 242 -0.99 -8.56 5.25
N SER A 243 -2.20 -8.48 5.78
CA SER A 243 -3.18 -7.45 5.40
C SER A 243 -4.15 -7.21 6.54
N PRO A 244 -4.55 -5.95 6.85
CA PRO A 244 -5.54 -5.69 7.90
C PRO A 244 -6.89 -6.35 7.61
N TYR A 245 -7.18 -6.58 6.33
CA TYR A 245 -8.45 -7.16 5.87
C TYR A 245 -8.20 -8.38 4.99
N LEU A 246 -8.96 -9.45 5.23
CA LEU A 246 -8.90 -10.71 4.49
C LEU A 246 -10.29 -11.02 3.89
N LEU A 247 -10.73 -10.14 2.99
CA LEU A 247 -12.00 -10.24 2.26
C LEU A 247 -11.82 -9.96 0.76
N PRO A 248 -10.90 -10.69 0.10
CA PRO A 248 -10.55 -10.40 -1.28
C PRO A 248 -11.69 -10.74 -2.26
N THR A 249 -11.55 -10.26 -3.49
CA THR A 249 -12.44 -10.58 -4.60
C THR A 249 -12.50 -12.08 -4.85
N HIS A 250 -13.59 -12.54 -5.48
CA HIS A 250 -13.78 -13.97 -5.78
C HIS A 250 -12.57 -14.57 -6.54
N THR A 251 -12.03 -13.85 -7.53
CA THR A 251 -10.88 -14.31 -8.32
C THR A 251 -9.62 -14.50 -7.48
N VAL A 252 -9.34 -13.58 -6.56
CA VAL A 252 -8.20 -13.69 -5.64
C VAL A 252 -8.41 -14.83 -4.63
N ARG A 253 -9.65 -15.00 -4.11
CA ARG A 253 -9.99 -16.15 -3.25
C ARG A 253 -9.73 -17.48 -3.92
N GLN A 254 -10.11 -17.61 -5.19
CA GLN A 254 -9.85 -18.82 -5.97
C GLN A 254 -8.34 -19.03 -6.19
N ALA A 255 -7.57 -17.98 -6.43
CA ALA A 255 -6.12 -18.08 -6.57
C ALA A 255 -5.44 -18.54 -5.26
N ILE A 256 -5.87 -18.01 -4.10
CA ILE A 256 -5.39 -18.46 -2.79
C ILE A 256 -5.69 -19.96 -2.59
N ILE A 257 -6.93 -20.38 -2.85
CA ILE A 257 -7.33 -21.79 -2.69
C ILE A 257 -6.52 -22.68 -3.65
N ARG A 258 -6.35 -22.28 -4.91
CA ARG A 258 -5.51 -23.04 -5.86
C ARG A 258 -4.06 -23.17 -5.39
N ALA A 259 -3.49 -22.13 -4.79
CA ALA A 259 -2.13 -22.18 -4.24
C ALA A 259 -2.04 -23.20 -3.08
N LEU A 260 -2.99 -23.12 -2.14
CA LEU A 260 -3.09 -24.09 -1.03
C LEU A 260 -3.32 -25.53 -1.53
N ASP A 261 -4.21 -25.73 -2.48
CA ASP A 261 -4.54 -27.06 -3.04
C ASP A 261 -3.37 -27.65 -3.86
N ARG A 262 -2.43 -26.80 -4.35
CA ARG A 262 -1.14 -27.24 -4.92
C ARG A 262 -0.08 -27.62 -3.89
N GLY A 263 -0.36 -27.41 -2.60
CA GLY A 263 0.59 -27.68 -1.52
C GLY A 263 1.52 -26.53 -1.16
N VAL A 264 1.26 -25.32 -1.67
CA VAL A 264 2.02 -24.13 -1.27
C VAL A 264 1.75 -23.86 0.22
N HIS A 265 2.81 -23.74 1.02
CA HIS A 265 2.69 -23.38 2.43
C HIS A 265 2.30 -21.89 2.54
N MET A 266 1.08 -21.62 3.02
CA MET A 266 0.59 -20.26 3.12
C MET A 266 0.31 -19.85 4.57
N GLU A 267 0.89 -18.70 4.94
CA GLU A 267 0.69 -18.06 6.23
C GLU A 267 0.01 -16.70 6.06
N PHE A 268 -0.98 -16.44 6.89
CA PHE A 268 -1.72 -15.17 6.90
C PHE A 268 -1.65 -14.52 8.26
N LEU A 269 -1.35 -13.23 8.30
CA LEU A 269 -1.36 -12.44 9.52
C LEU A 269 -2.28 -11.23 9.36
N PHE A 270 -3.19 -11.03 10.30
CA PHE A 270 -4.03 -9.84 10.39
C PHE A 270 -4.32 -9.47 11.85
N SER A 271 -4.78 -8.25 12.07
CA SER A 271 -5.06 -7.76 13.42
C SER A 271 -6.20 -8.54 14.09
N LYS A 272 -6.01 -8.91 15.34
CA LYS A 272 -7.06 -9.51 16.19
C LYS A 272 -8.23 -8.54 16.39
N VAL A 273 -7.93 -7.25 16.56
CA VAL A 273 -8.92 -6.18 16.65
C VAL A 273 -8.90 -5.36 15.38
N GLY A 274 -10.01 -5.28 14.69
CA GLY A 274 -10.15 -4.49 13.46
C GLY A 274 -10.77 -3.13 13.73
N ASP A 275 -10.54 -2.18 12.84
CA ASP A 275 -11.13 -0.83 12.85
C ASP A 275 -12.57 -0.80 12.31
N SER A 276 -13.03 -1.90 11.72
CA SER A 276 -14.38 -2.09 11.19
C SER A 276 -14.98 -3.41 11.69
N PRO A 277 -16.06 -3.38 12.48
CA PRO A 277 -16.73 -4.60 12.93
C PRO A 277 -17.22 -5.45 11.77
N MET A 278 -17.74 -4.83 10.70
CA MET A 278 -18.26 -5.53 9.53
C MET A 278 -17.15 -6.31 8.79
N LEU A 279 -15.99 -5.67 8.56
CA LEU A 279 -14.84 -6.35 7.97
C LEU A 279 -14.32 -7.46 8.88
N SER A 280 -14.32 -7.24 10.20
CA SER A 280 -13.89 -8.28 11.15
C SER A 280 -14.76 -9.54 11.07
N TYR A 281 -16.11 -9.41 11.01
CA TYR A 281 -17.00 -10.56 10.84
C TYR A 281 -16.63 -11.40 9.60
N GLY A 282 -16.43 -10.73 8.47
CA GLY A 282 -16.09 -11.38 7.22
C GLY A 282 -14.68 -11.99 7.22
N ASN A 283 -13.67 -11.26 7.73
CA ASN A 283 -12.28 -11.72 7.85
C ASN A 283 -12.22 -13.08 8.56
N TYR A 284 -12.79 -13.18 9.75
CA TYR A 284 -12.77 -14.41 10.54
C TYR A 284 -13.54 -15.56 9.86
N HIS A 285 -14.63 -15.23 9.14
CA HIS A 285 -15.36 -16.27 8.42
C HIS A 285 -14.56 -16.82 7.25
N PHE A 286 -13.94 -15.96 6.45
CA PHE A 286 -13.11 -16.39 5.33
C PHE A 286 -11.82 -17.08 5.82
N ALA A 287 -11.16 -16.55 6.85
CA ALA A 287 -10.02 -17.20 7.50
C ALA A 287 -10.32 -18.64 7.91
N LYS A 288 -11.49 -18.87 8.56
CA LYS A 288 -11.94 -20.23 8.90
C LYS A 288 -12.07 -21.14 7.67
N ARG A 289 -12.43 -20.61 6.52
CA ARG A 289 -12.50 -21.41 5.28
C ARG A 289 -11.11 -21.80 4.81
N LEU A 290 -10.14 -20.89 4.87
CA LEU A 290 -8.76 -21.17 4.46
C LEU A 290 -8.07 -22.23 5.31
N LEU A 291 -8.40 -22.32 6.61
CA LEU A 291 -7.91 -23.41 7.47
C LEU A 291 -8.27 -24.81 6.94
N LYS A 292 -9.38 -24.96 6.22
CA LYS A 292 -9.79 -26.23 5.63
C LYS A 292 -8.93 -26.65 4.43
N HIS A 293 -8.24 -25.69 3.83
CA HIS A 293 -7.30 -25.89 2.74
C HIS A 293 -5.84 -25.90 3.22
N GLY A 294 -5.61 -25.96 4.54
CA GLY A 294 -4.26 -26.07 5.11
C GLY A 294 -3.53 -24.75 5.36
N ALA A 295 -4.22 -23.62 5.29
CA ALA A 295 -3.60 -22.33 5.62
C ALA A 295 -3.27 -22.21 7.11
N HIS A 296 -2.17 -21.51 7.43
CA HIS A 296 -1.81 -21.09 8.77
C HIS A 296 -2.20 -19.64 8.99
N ILE A 297 -2.86 -19.33 10.11
CA ILE A 297 -3.43 -18.00 10.34
C ILE A 297 -3.08 -17.49 11.72
N TYR A 298 -2.60 -16.25 11.76
CA TYR A 298 -2.10 -15.56 12.93
C TYR A 298 -2.85 -14.27 13.20
N LEU A 299 -3.25 -14.05 14.46
CA LEU A 299 -4.00 -12.90 14.91
C LEU A 299 -3.11 -11.99 15.75
N TYR A 300 -2.67 -10.87 15.19
CA TYR A 300 -1.77 -9.95 15.86
C TYR A 300 -2.43 -9.24 17.04
N LYS A 301 -1.76 -9.20 18.19
CA LYS A 301 -2.24 -8.63 19.45
C LYS A 301 -1.62 -7.27 19.76
N GLY A 302 -2.32 -6.50 20.57
CA GLY A 302 -1.77 -5.30 21.23
C GLY A 302 -1.64 -4.05 20.38
N LYS A 303 -1.66 -4.20 19.04
CA LYS A 303 -1.58 -3.08 18.09
C LYS A 303 -2.45 -3.37 16.88
N PHE A 304 -2.81 -2.34 16.12
CA PHE A 304 -3.43 -2.52 14.82
C PHE A 304 -2.36 -2.77 13.75
N HIS A 305 -2.32 -3.98 13.23
CA HIS A 305 -1.38 -4.34 12.15
C HIS A 305 -2.00 -3.98 10.80
N HIS A 306 -1.46 -2.94 10.17
CA HIS A 306 -2.04 -2.36 8.96
C HIS A 306 -1.15 -2.54 7.71
N SER A 307 -0.11 -3.37 7.76
CA SER A 307 0.76 -3.65 6.61
C SER A 307 0.02 -4.34 5.47
N LYS A 308 0.45 -4.11 4.25
CA LYS A 308 0.00 -4.75 3.03
C LYS A 308 1.24 -5.29 2.32
N ILE A 309 1.65 -6.46 2.73
CA ILE A 309 2.87 -7.12 2.24
C ILE A 309 2.59 -8.58 1.89
N MET A 310 3.33 -9.09 0.93
CA MET A 310 3.32 -10.50 0.55
C MET A 310 4.75 -10.92 0.20
N MET A 311 5.21 -12.03 0.73
CA MET A 311 6.49 -12.65 0.42
C MET A 311 6.25 -13.99 -0.26
N ILE A 312 6.99 -14.27 -1.34
CA ILE A 312 6.76 -15.42 -2.23
C ILE A 312 8.08 -16.15 -2.45
N ASP A 313 8.12 -17.42 -2.08
CA ASP A 313 9.22 -18.36 -2.33
C ASP A 313 10.61 -17.81 -1.92
N GLY A 314 10.67 -16.88 -0.97
CA GLY A 314 11.90 -16.21 -0.57
C GLY A 314 12.56 -15.36 -1.65
N GLN A 315 11.90 -15.09 -2.77
CA GLN A 315 12.48 -14.45 -3.96
C GLN A 315 11.86 -13.09 -4.31
N VAL A 316 10.57 -12.94 -4.04
CA VAL A 316 9.81 -11.75 -4.43
C VAL A 316 8.96 -11.28 -3.27
N SER A 317 8.94 -9.99 -3.06
CA SER A 317 8.04 -9.37 -2.09
C SER A 317 7.16 -8.31 -2.73
N MET A 318 5.96 -8.12 -2.18
CA MET A 318 5.07 -7.00 -2.48
C MET A 318 4.98 -6.09 -1.26
N VAL A 319 5.15 -4.79 -1.49
CA VAL A 319 4.89 -3.73 -0.50
C VAL A 319 4.04 -2.66 -1.17
N GLY A 320 2.94 -2.24 -0.55
CA GLY A 320 2.08 -1.25 -1.18
C GLY A 320 0.95 -0.73 -0.30
N SER A 321 -0.01 -0.09 -0.95
CA SER A 321 -1.20 0.47 -0.31
C SER A 321 -2.41 -0.46 -0.36
N ALA A 322 -2.42 -1.45 -1.26
CA ALA A 322 -3.58 -2.30 -1.54
C ALA A 322 -3.90 -3.29 -0.43
N ASN A 323 -5.03 -3.13 0.22
CA ASN A 323 -5.57 -4.11 1.15
C ASN A 323 -6.08 -5.35 0.42
N LEU A 324 -6.06 -6.49 1.08
CA LEU A 324 -6.65 -7.72 0.55
C LEU A 324 -8.17 -7.75 0.82
N ASN A 325 -8.87 -6.74 0.32
CA ASN A 325 -10.33 -6.67 0.31
C ASN A 325 -10.86 -6.25 -1.07
N SER A 326 -12.17 -6.44 -1.28
CA SER A 326 -12.77 -6.12 -2.58
C SER A 326 -12.73 -4.64 -2.90
N ARG A 327 -12.76 -3.77 -1.90
CA ARG A 327 -12.69 -2.33 -2.10
C ARG A 327 -11.37 -1.92 -2.74
N SER A 328 -10.24 -2.25 -2.13
CA SER A 328 -8.92 -1.96 -2.69
C SER A 328 -8.66 -2.64 -4.03
N LEU A 329 -9.18 -3.86 -4.22
CA LEU A 329 -8.93 -4.63 -5.44
C LEU A 329 -9.86 -4.32 -6.61
N LYS A 330 -10.91 -3.48 -6.40
CA LYS A 330 -11.88 -3.14 -7.45
C LYS A 330 -12.15 -1.65 -7.61
N TRP A 331 -12.13 -0.88 -6.52
CA TRP A 331 -12.71 0.44 -6.49
C TRP A 331 -11.69 1.54 -6.22
N ASP A 332 -10.87 1.42 -5.17
CA ASP A 332 -9.90 2.45 -4.80
C ASP A 332 -8.73 2.50 -5.79
N TYR A 333 -8.10 3.67 -5.90
CA TYR A 333 -6.81 3.83 -6.56
C TYR A 333 -5.74 3.34 -5.60
N GLU A 334 -4.93 2.41 -6.04
CA GLU A 334 -3.91 1.74 -5.24
C GLU A 334 -2.60 1.66 -6.01
N ALA A 335 -1.50 1.56 -5.28
CA ALA A 335 -0.19 1.28 -5.84
C ALA A 335 0.53 0.20 -5.02
N SER A 336 1.17 -0.72 -5.71
CA SER A 336 1.97 -1.78 -5.11
C SER A 336 3.26 -1.97 -5.88
N SER A 337 4.37 -2.11 -5.17
CA SER A 337 5.67 -2.52 -5.72
C SER A 337 5.84 -4.01 -5.55
N PHE A 338 6.25 -4.70 -6.62
CA PHE A 338 6.79 -6.05 -6.55
C PHE A 338 8.30 -5.95 -6.67
N ILE A 339 8.99 -6.35 -5.61
CA ILE A 339 10.43 -6.21 -5.44
C ILE A 339 11.05 -7.60 -5.60
N PHE A 340 11.84 -7.76 -6.65
CA PHE A 340 12.55 -8.98 -6.99
C PHE A 340 13.94 -8.92 -6.35
N SER A 341 14.05 -9.31 -5.10
CA SER A 341 15.28 -9.39 -4.32
C SER A 341 15.11 -10.43 -3.21
N PRO A 342 15.92 -11.50 -3.22
CA PRO A 342 15.95 -12.46 -2.11
C PRO A 342 16.27 -11.79 -0.78
N GLU A 343 17.19 -10.82 -0.76
CA GLU A 343 17.64 -10.13 0.44
C GLU A 343 16.49 -9.33 1.08
N VAL A 344 15.78 -8.52 0.29
CA VAL A 344 14.61 -7.75 0.76
C VAL A 344 13.48 -8.69 1.19
N THR A 345 13.28 -9.78 0.46
CA THR A 345 12.27 -10.78 0.82
C THR A 345 12.62 -11.50 2.11
N GLN A 346 13.88 -11.81 2.33
CA GLN A 346 14.37 -12.40 3.58
C GLN A 346 14.20 -11.45 4.76
N GLU A 347 14.51 -10.15 4.59
CA GLU A 347 14.30 -9.15 5.64
C GLU A 347 12.80 -9.06 6.01
N LEU A 348 11.90 -9.01 5.02
CA LEU A 348 10.45 -9.03 5.27
C LEU A 348 9.97 -10.32 5.96
N ASN A 349 10.54 -11.48 5.60
CA ASN A 349 10.24 -12.73 6.30
C ASN A 349 10.72 -12.70 7.75
N GLN A 350 11.89 -12.14 8.05
CA GLN A 350 12.36 -11.98 9.43
C GLN A 350 11.42 -11.05 10.23
N ILE A 351 10.99 -9.96 9.64
CA ILE A 351 10.00 -9.04 10.23
C ILE A 351 8.67 -9.79 10.49
N PHE A 352 8.21 -10.59 9.55
CA PHE A 352 6.99 -11.39 9.69
C PHE A 352 7.10 -12.40 10.84
N GLU A 353 8.24 -13.09 10.97
CA GLU A 353 8.48 -14.03 12.08
C GLU A 353 8.51 -13.33 13.44
N GLN A 354 9.07 -12.11 13.53
CA GLN A 354 9.01 -11.30 14.74
C GLN A 354 7.58 -10.88 15.09
N ASP A 355 6.78 -10.47 14.09
CA ASP A 355 5.38 -10.14 14.28
C ASP A 355 4.57 -11.37 14.74
N LYS A 356 4.87 -12.58 14.25
CA LYS A 356 4.23 -13.85 14.67
C LYS A 356 4.38 -14.12 16.15
N LEU A 357 5.50 -13.75 16.78
CA LEU A 357 5.71 -13.93 18.23
C LEU A 357 4.66 -13.18 19.07
N GLN A 358 4.01 -12.18 18.51
CA GLN A 358 2.95 -11.39 19.14
C GLN A 358 1.55 -11.84 18.75
N CYS A 359 1.39 -12.98 18.08
CA CYS A 359 0.12 -13.45 17.57
C CYS A 359 -0.50 -14.55 18.42
N ASP A 360 -1.82 -14.66 18.34
CA ASP A 360 -2.54 -15.90 18.65
C ASP A 360 -2.68 -16.72 17.37
N THR A 361 -2.52 -18.03 17.47
CA THR A 361 -2.80 -18.93 16.34
C THR A 361 -4.32 -19.09 16.19
N PHE A 362 -4.83 -18.79 15.00
CA PHE A 362 -6.25 -18.97 14.70
C PHE A 362 -6.54 -20.39 14.24
N SER A 363 -7.51 -21.02 14.87
CA SER A 363 -7.91 -22.41 14.60
C SER A 363 -9.43 -22.59 14.61
N ILE A 364 -9.91 -23.74 14.16
CA ILE A 364 -11.35 -24.05 14.23
C ILE A 364 -11.88 -24.07 15.68
N PRO A 365 -11.19 -24.69 16.65
CA PRO A 365 -11.55 -24.57 18.07
C PRO A 365 -11.58 -23.09 18.53
N TYR A 366 -10.50 -22.35 18.29
CA TYR A 366 -10.42 -20.93 18.61
C TYR A 366 -11.65 -20.16 18.10
N TYR A 367 -12.03 -20.36 16.82
CA TYR A 367 -13.19 -19.70 16.22
C TYR A 367 -14.51 -20.06 16.90
N LYS A 368 -14.67 -21.31 17.35
CA LYS A 368 -15.88 -21.76 18.05
C LYS A 368 -15.98 -21.21 19.46
N GLU A 369 -14.89 -21.13 20.17
CA GLU A 369 -14.80 -20.73 21.58
C GLU A 369 -14.87 -19.20 21.77
N ASN A 370 -14.19 -18.45 20.91
CA ASN A 370 -14.04 -17.01 21.07
C ASN A 370 -15.14 -16.18 20.36
N PHE A 371 -15.95 -16.78 19.48
CA PHE A 371 -16.98 -16.05 18.75
C PHE A 371 -18.37 -16.65 18.92
N SER A 372 -19.32 -15.81 19.34
CA SER A 372 -20.71 -16.21 19.52
C SER A 372 -21.35 -16.72 18.22
N LEU A 373 -22.42 -17.48 18.32
CA LEU A 373 -23.20 -17.96 17.17
C LEU A 373 -23.69 -16.79 16.30
N GLY A 374 -24.11 -15.68 16.94
CA GLY A 374 -24.53 -14.47 16.24
C GLY A 374 -23.40 -13.85 15.41
N PHE A 375 -22.18 -13.75 15.99
CA PHE A 375 -20.99 -13.29 15.27
C PHE A 375 -20.70 -14.16 14.04
N ARG A 376 -20.73 -15.49 14.23
CA ARG A 376 -20.45 -16.47 13.16
C ARG A 376 -21.49 -16.43 12.03
N ARG A 377 -22.77 -16.21 12.35
CA ARG A 377 -23.85 -16.03 11.36
C ARG A 377 -23.66 -14.72 10.57
N LYS A 378 -23.36 -13.60 11.26
CA LYS A 378 -23.05 -12.32 10.60
C LYS A 378 -21.85 -12.47 9.65
N GLY A 379 -20.79 -13.16 10.08
CA GLY A 379 -19.61 -13.43 9.25
C GLY A 379 -19.96 -14.19 7.98
N TRP A 380 -20.80 -15.23 8.08
CA TRP A 380 -21.30 -15.98 6.91
C TRP A 380 -22.08 -15.09 5.93
N TRP A 381 -22.98 -14.24 6.44
CA TRP A 381 -23.77 -13.32 5.63
C TRP A 381 -22.87 -12.29 4.91
N ILE A 382 -21.94 -11.70 5.61
CA ILE A 382 -21.01 -10.70 5.07
C ILE A 382 -20.11 -11.34 4.02
N ASP A 383 -19.50 -12.48 4.34
CA ASP A 383 -18.64 -13.20 3.41
C ASP A 383 -19.36 -13.63 2.13
N ARG A 384 -20.65 -14.01 2.23
CA ARG A 384 -21.44 -14.50 1.10
C ARG A 384 -22.01 -13.40 0.22
N PHE A 385 -22.48 -12.30 0.80
CA PHE A 385 -23.28 -11.31 0.10
C PHE A 385 -22.66 -9.91 0.03
N LEU A 386 -21.87 -9.50 1.02
CA LEU A 386 -21.33 -8.14 1.07
C LEU A 386 -19.88 -8.04 0.60
N THR A 387 -19.14 -9.13 0.50
CA THR A 387 -17.76 -9.11 0.00
C THR A 387 -17.57 -8.34 -1.32
N PRO A 388 -18.49 -8.40 -2.31
CA PRO A 388 -18.27 -7.68 -3.57
C PRO A 388 -18.17 -6.16 -3.44
N ILE A 389 -18.65 -5.59 -2.33
CA ILE A 389 -18.70 -4.13 -2.09
C ILE A 389 -17.84 -3.66 -0.91
N LEU A 390 -17.21 -4.59 -0.16
CA LEU A 390 -16.38 -4.32 1.03
C LEU A 390 -14.84 -4.34 0.71
#